data_0dfd7c430814291fcff5ad7432ded9c0
#
_entry.id   0dfd7c430814291fcff5ad7432ded9c0
#
_cell.length_a   1.000
_cell.length_b   1.000
_cell.length_c   1.000
_cell.angle_alpha   90.00
_cell.angle_beta   90.00
_cell.angle_gamma   90.00
#
_symmetry.space_group_name_H-M   'P 1'
#
loop_
_entity.id
_entity.type
_entity.pdbx_description
1 polymer ?
#
loop_
_entity_poly.entity_id
_entity_poly.type
_entity_poly.pdbx_seq_one_letter_code
_entity_poly.pdbx_strand_id
1 'polypeptide(L)'
;MTEQLSFYDAVGGAETFHRLVAAFYRGVAADPELRPLYPEEDLGPAEERFRMFLEQYWGGPRTYSEQRGHPRLRMRHAPFAVTPSARDRWLGHMRAALDEIALPPDRDEEIWTYMVMAAHSMVNTDEPQYPGAIDVSGR
;
A
#
# COMPACT_ATOMS: atom_id res chain seq x y z
N MET A 1 35.86 -4.19 5.60
CA MET A 1 34.88 -3.38 4.88
C MET A 1 33.50 -3.79 5.34
N THR A 2 32.69 -2.83 5.73
CA THR A 2 31.35 -3.09 6.23
C THR A 2 30.36 -2.98 5.09
N GLU A 3 29.62 -4.03 4.82
CA GLU A 3 28.56 -3.98 3.85
C GLU A 3 27.36 -3.25 4.46
N GLN A 4 26.76 -2.35 3.69
CA GLN A 4 25.51 -1.73 4.06
C GLN A 4 24.37 -2.69 3.83
N LEU A 5 23.57 -2.92 4.86
CA LEU A 5 22.38 -3.73 4.72
C LEU A 5 21.33 -2.95 3.94
N SER A 6 20.59 -3.66 3.09
CA SER A 6 19.40 -3.08 2.48
C SER A 6 18.37 -2.81 3.57
N PHE A 7 17.39 -1.95 3.27
CA PHE A 7 16.27 -1.75 4.19
C PHE A 7 15.61 -3.09 4.52
N TYR A 8 15.39 -3.92 3.50
CA TYR A 8 14.79 -5.24 3.65
C TYR A 8 15.52 -6.06 4.72
N ASP A 9 16.85 -6.18 4.60
CA ASP A 9 17.63 -6.94 5.58
C ASP A 9 17.65 -6.27 6.97
N ALA A 10 17.75 -4.95 6.98
CA ALA A 10 17.87 -4.21 8.22
C ALA A 10 16.63 -4.32 9.12
N VAL A 11 15.45 -4.50 8.54
CA VAL A 11 14.22 -4.60 9.31
C VAL A 11 13.78 -6.04 9.61
N GLY A 12 14.52 -7.03 9.15
CA GLY A 12 14.22 -8.43 9.46
C GLY A 12 13.74 -9.27 8.29
N GLY A 13 13.83 -8.75 7.06
CA GLY A 13 13.59 -9.53 5.85
C GLY A 13 12.14 -9.96 5.65
N ALA A 14 11.97 -11.12 5.05
CA ALA A 14 10.66 -11.63 4.64
C ALA A 14 9.64 -11.68 5.77
N GLU A 15 10.05 -12.09 6.95
CA GLU A 15 9.14 -12.21 8.09
C GLU A 15 8.49 -10.87 8.43
N THR A 16 9.27 -9.80 8.43
CA THR A 16 8.78 -8.45 8.73
C THR A 16 7.77 -7.99 7.68
N PHE A 17 8.07 -8.19 6.39
CA PHE A 17 7.16 -7.81 5.33
C PHE A 17 5.89 -8.68 5.32
N HIS A 18 5.99 -9.95 5.68
CA HIS A 18 4.80 -10.80 5.88
C HIS A 18 3.89 -10.23 6.97
N ARG A 19 4.47 -9.88 8.11
CA ARG A 19 3.72 -9.34 9.24
C ARG A 19 3.07 -8.00 8.89
N LEU A 20 3.81 -7.13 8.21
CA LEU A 20 3.32 -5.82 7.81
C LEU A 20 2.11 -5.95 6.89
N VAL A 21 2.25 -6.73 5.83
CA VAL A 21 1.21 -6.85 4.81
C VAL A 21 0.00 -7.61 5.36
N ALA A 22 0.21 -8.61 6.20
CA ALA A 22 -0.90 -9.32 6.85
C ALA A 22 -1.71 -8.37 7.75
N ALA A 23 -1.04 -7.54 8.55
CA ALA A 23 -1.71 -6.57 9.41
C ALA A 23 -2.48 -5.54 8.58
N PHE A 24 -1.89 -5.06 7.50
CA PHE A 24 -2.53 -4.11 6.60
C PHE A 24 -3.82 -4.69 6.01
N TYR A 25 -3.76 -5.91 5.48
CA TYR A 25 -4.94 -6.51 4.84
C TYR A 25 -6.01 -6.94 5.82
N ARG A 26 -5.69 -7.19 7.08
CA ARG A 26 -6.73 -7.38 8.10
C ARG A 26 -7.59 -6.12 8.22
N GLY A 27 -6.97 -4.96 8.18
CA GLY A 27 -7.69 -3.68 8.19
C GLY A 27 -8.53 -3.48 6.94
N VAL A 28 -7.94 -3.74 5.77
CA VAL A 28 -8.64 -3.59 4.48
C VAL A 28 -9.86 -4.51 4.42
N ALA A 29 -9.71 -5.76 4.84
CA ALA A 29 -10.80 -6.74 4.79
C ALA A 29 -12.02 -6.30 5.60
N ALA A 30 -11.79 -5.57 6.68
CA ALA A 30 -12.85 -5.08 7.55
C ALA A 30 -13.36 -3.68 7.19
N ASP A 31 -12.78 -3.06 6.17
CA ASP A 31 -13.10 -1.67 5.80
C ASP A 31 -14.18 -1.65 4.71
N PRO A 32 -15.37 -1.16 5.01
CA PRO A 32 -16.47 -1.19 4.04
C PRO A 32 -16.25 -0.28 2.82
N GLU A 33 -15.35 0.67 2.90
CA GLU A 33 -15.05 1.54 1.75
C GLU A 33 -13.88 1.03 0.91
N LEU A 34 -12.88 0.42 1.54
CA LEU A 34 -11.72 -0.10 0.78
C LEU A 34 -11.94 -1.50 0.23
N ARG A 35 -12.61 -2.37 0.99
CA ARG A 35 -12.79 -3.76 0.58
C ARG A 35 -13.37 -3.89 -0.83
N PRO A 36 -14.40 -3.10 -1.21
CA PRO A 36 -14.98 -3.20 -2.55
C PRO A 36 -14.04 -2.82 -3.69
N LEU A 37 -12.96 -2.07 -3.41
CA LEU A 37 -11.99 -1.70 -4.45
C LEU A 37 -11.11 -2.88 -4.87
N TYR A 38 -11.10 -3.94 -4.09
CA TYR A 38 -10.37 -5.17 -4.40
C TYR A 38 -11.37 -6.16 -4.98
N PRO A 39 -11.26 -6.50 -6.27
CA PRO A 39 -12.28 -7.32 -6.93
C PRO A 39 -12.28 -8.78 -6.52
N GLU A 40 -11.17 -9.28 -5.98
CA GLU A 40 -11.06 -10.68 -5.58
C GLU A 40 -11.87 -10.97 -4.32
N GLU A 41 -12.54 -12.10 -4.26
CA GLU A 41 -13.20 -12.55 -3.05
C GLU A 41 -12.20 -12.89 -1.96
N ASP A 42 -11.06 -13.45 -2.35
CA ASP A 42 -9.96 -13.81 -1.46
C ASP A 42 -8.85 -12.79 -1.62
N LEU A 43 -8.49 -12.10 -0.54
CA LEU A 43 -7.41 -11.12 -0.56
C LEU A 43 -6.01 -11.73 -0.51
N GLY A 44 -5.90 -13.05 -0.36
CA GLY A 44 -4.60 -13.72 -0.31
C GLY A 44 -3.69 -13.40 -1.49
N PRO A 45 -4.17 -13.51 -2.74
CA PRO A 45 -3.35 -13.14 -3.89
C PRO A 45 -2.93 -11.67 -3.90
N ALA A 46 -3.81 -10.75 -3.51
CA ALA A 46 -3.47 -9.33 -3.41
C ALA A 46 -2.42 -9.09 -2.34
N GLU A 47 -2.57 -9.73 -1.20
CA GLU A 47 -1.60 -9.65 -0.11
C GLU A 47 -0.22 -10.13 -0.57
N GLU A 48 -0.16 -11.26 -1.27
CA GLU A 48 1.09 -11.79 -1.78
C GLU A 48 1.74 -10.86 -2.79
N ARG A 49 0.95 -10.31 -3.73
CA ARG A 49 1.49 -9.36 -4.73
C ARG A 49 2.07 -8.12 -4.07
N PHE A 50 1.37 -7.56 -3.10
CA PHE A 50 1.83 -6.37 -2.39
C PHE A 50 3.10 -6.67 -1.59
N ARG A 51 3.14 -7.80 -0.92
CA ARG A 51 4.33 -8.22 -0.18
C ARG A 51 5.54 -8.34 -1.10
N MET A 52 5.39 -9.04 -2.22
CA MET A 52 6.49 -9.21 -3.18
C MET A 52 6.96 -7.88 -3.74
N PHE A 53 6.04 -6.96 -4.02
CA PHE A 53 6.39 -5.64 -4.50
C PHE A 53 7.19 -4.86 -3.47
N LEU A 54 6.73 -4.83 -2.22
CA LEU A 54 7.44 -4.12 -1.16
C LEU A 54 8.80 -4.71 -0.88
N GLU A 55 8.91 -6.03 -0.84
CA GLU A 55 10.19 -6.69 -0.63
C GLU A 55 11.19 -6.29 -1.70
N GLN A 56 10.78 -6.31 -2.94
CA GLN A 56 11.65 -5.92 -4.05
C GLN A 56 12.03 -4.44 -3.99
N TYR A 57 11.06 -3.58 -3.73
CA TYR A 57 11.32 -2.14 -3.66
C TYR A 57 12.35 -1.80 -2.58
N TRP A 58 12.31 -2.52 -1.47
CA TRP A 58 13.18 -2.24 -0.32
C TRP A 58 14.45 -3.09 -0.29
N GLY A 59 14.82 -3.68 -1.41
CA GLY A 59 16.11 -4.33 -1.57
C GLY A 59 16.12 -5.83 -1.35
N GLY A 60 14.97 -6.45 -1.29
CA GLY A 60 14.84 -7.91 -1.19
C GLY A 60 14.76 -8.60 -2.54
N PRO A 61 14.18 -9.80 -2.57
CA PRO A 61 14.10 -10.59 -3.81
C PRO A 61 13.31 -9.88 -4.90
N ARG A 62 13.67 -10.11 -6.15
CA ARG A 62 13.02 -9.50 -7.30
C ARG A 62 11.87 -10.35 -7.85
N THR A 63 11.23 -11.10 -6.99
CA THR A 63 10.15 -12.02 -7.34
C THR A 63 9.01 -11.32 -8.06
N TYR A 64 8.65 -10.10 -7.62
CA TYR A 64 7.58 -9.35 -8.27
C TYR A 64 7.87 -9.12 -9.76
N SER A 65 9.05 -8.58 -10.08
CA SER A 65 9.42 -8.31 -11.47
C SER A 65 9.52 -9.59 -12.30
N GLU A 66 10.00 -10.67 -11.70
CA GLU A 66 10.13 -11.95 -12.39
C GLU A 66 8.78 -12.53 -12.79
N GLN A 67 7.77 -12.34 -11.94
CA GLN A 67 6.43 -12.87 -12.20
C GLN A 67 5.52 -11.90 -12.95
N ARG A 68 5.65 -10.61 -12.72
CA ARG A 68 4.68 -9.62 -13.19
C ARG A 68 5.27 -8.48 -14.03
N GLY A 69 6.60 -8.44 -14.18
CA GLY A 69 7.28 -7.38 -14.90
C GLY A 69 7.35 -6.07 -14.12
N HIS A 70 7.41 -4.95 -14.80
CA HIS A 70 7.52 -3.64 -14.17
C HIS A 70 6.26 -3.35 -13.34
N PRO A 71 6.39 -2.78 -12.12
CA PRO A 71 5.22 -2.53 -11.27
C PRO A 71 4.13 -1.66 -11.89
N ARG A 72 4.49 -0.55 -12.53
CA ARG A 72 3.53 0.35 -13.21
C ARG A 72 2.31 0.64 -12.34
N LEU A 73 2.55 1.10 -11.12
CA LEU A 73 1.49 1.20 -10.10
C LEU A 73 0.33 2.09 -10.52
N ARG A 74 0.61 3.26 -11.11
CA ARG A 74 -0.47 4.17 -11.51
C ARG A 74 -1.34 3.55 -12.60
N MET A 75 -0.71 2.88 -13.56
CA MET A 75 -1.45 2.23 -14.64
C MET A 75 -2.31 1.09 -14.12
N ARG A 76 -1.78 0.30 -13.19
CA ARG A 76 -2.53 -0.81 -12.60
C ARG A 76 -3.70 -0.35 -11.75
N HIS A 77 -3.64 0.89 -11.20
CA HIS A 77 -4.73 1.46 -10.42
C HIS A 77 -5.73 2.26 -11.27
N ALA A 78 -5.40 2.53 -12.53
CA ALA A 78 -6.28 3.34 -13.39
C ALA A 78 -7.72 2.81 -13.49
N PRO A 79 -7.98 1.49 -13.50
CA PRO A 79 -9.34 0.98 -13.55
C PRO A 79 -10.16 1.21 -12.27
N PHE A 80 -9.51 1.63 -11.18
CA PHE A 80 -10.15 1.79 -9.88
C PHE A 80 -10.28 3.26 -9.53
N ALA A 81 -11.38 3.63 -8.86
CA ALA A 81 -11.56 5.00 -8.39
C ALA A 81 -10.80 5.19 -7.07
N VAL A 82 -9.59 5.73 -7.17
CA VAL A 82 -8.78 6.05 -5.99
C VAL A 82 -9.03 7.50 -5.61
N THR A 83 -9.90 7.71 -4.64
CA THR A 83 -10.27 9.04 -4.14
C THR A 83 -9.34 9.47 -3.00
N PRO A 84 -9.32 10.76 -2.63
CA PRO A 84 -8.63 11.18 -1.42
C PRO A 84 -9.09 10.43 -0.16
N SER A 85 -10.38 10.12 -0.06
CA SER A 85 -10.91 9.35 1.06
C SER A 85 -10.35 7.93 1.08
N ALA A 86 -10.32 7.26 -0.07
CA ALA A 86 -9.73 5.93 -0.18
C ALA A 86 -8.24 5.95 0.20
N ARG A 87 -7.52 6.96 -0.28
CA ARG A 87 -6.11 7.15 0.09
C ARG A 87 -5.94 7.28 1.60
N ASP A 88 -6.78 8.12 2.24
CA ASP A 88 -6.65 8.36 3.68
C ASP A 88 -6.95 7.10 4.48
N ARG A 89 -7.94 6.31 4.07
CA ARG A 89 -8.25 5.03 4.71
C ARG A 89 -7.10 4.03 4.53
N TRP A 90 -6.55 3.98 3.32
CA TRP A 90 -5.41 3.11 3.03
C TRP A 90 -4.23 3.45 3.94
N LEU A 91 -3.92 4.75 4.06
CA LEU A 91 -2.83 5.21 4.92
C LEU A 91 -3.11 4.93 6.39
N GLY A 92 -4.36 5.02 6.83
CA GLY A 92 -4.74 4.68 8.20
C GLY A 92 -4.44 3.21 8.51
N HIS A 93 -4.76 2.31 7.59
CA HIS A 93 -4.47 0.89 7.79
C HIS A 93 -2.97 0.61 7.73
N MET A 94 -2.25 1.31 6.85
CA MET A 94 -0.79 1.15 6.78
C MET A 94 -0.13 1.68 8.05
N ARG A 95 -0.61 2.82 8.59
CA ARG A 95 -0.08 3.36 9.84
C ARG A 95 -0.29 2.39 10.99
N ALA A 96 -1.48 1.83 11.10
CA ALA A 96 -1.78 0.85 12.15
C ALA A 96 -0.91 -0.40 12.00
N ALA A 97 -0.70 -0.87 10.77
CA ALA A 97 0.13 -2.04 10.52
C ALA A 97 1.59 -1.80 10.89
N LEU A 98 2.14 -0.62 10.54
CA LEU A 98 3.50 -0.25 10.91
C LEU A 98 3.65 -0.15 12.42
N ASP A 99 2.66 0.41 13.11
CA ASP A 99 2.68 0.48 14.56
C ASP A 99 2.68 -0.92 15.19
N GLU A 100 1.93 -1.83 14.62
CA GLU A 100 1.87 -3.20 15.13
C GLU A 100 3.20 -3.92 15.03
N ILE A 101 3.94 -3.75 13.93
CA ILE A 101 5.24 -4.42 13.76
C ILE A 101 6.37 -3.70 14.48
N ALA A 102 6.15 -2.48 14.92
CA ALA A 102 7.05 -1.73 15.81
C ALA A 102 8.50 -1.66 15.32
N LEU A 103 8.71 -1.12 14.12
CA LEU A 103 10.05 -0.91 13.59
C LEU A 103 10.79 0.14 14.41
N PRO A 104 12.16 0.14 14.36
CA PRO A 104 12.91 1.27 14.92
C PRO A 104 12.42 2.60 14.32
N PRO A 105 12.39 3.69 15.10
CA PRO A 105 11.78 4.95 14.65
C PRO A 105 12.31 5.49 13.33
N ASP A 106 13.59 5.37 13.07
CA ASP A 106 14.17 5.86 11.81
C ASP A 106 13.72 5.01 10.61
N ARG A 107 13.57 3.71 10.80
CA ARG A 107 13.07 2.81 9.75
C ARG A 107 11.58 3.01 9.53
N ASP A 108 10.84 3.19 10.59
CA ASP A 108 9.40 3.49 10.50
C ASP A 108 9.17 4.77 9.71
N GLU A 109 9.92 5.83 10.01
CA GLU A 109 9.79 7.10 9.30
C GLU A 109 10.14 6.96 7.81
N GLU A 110 11.17 6.21 7.51
CA GLU A 110 11.62 6.01 6.14
C GLU A 110 10.54 5.33 5.29
N ILE A 111 9.99 4.23 5.78
CA ILE A 111 8.95 3.51 5.02
C ILE A 111 7.63 4.28 5.01
N TRP A 112 7.29 4.95 6.09
CA TRP A 112 6.07 5.76 6.16
C TRP A 112 6.11 6.91 5.15
N THR A 113 7.22 7.60 5.03
CA THR A 113 7.39 8.67 4.04
C THR A 113 7.16 8.15 2.63
N TYR A 114 7.70 6.98 2.31
CA TYR A 114 7.45 6.35 1.03
C TYR A 114 5.96 6.03 0.83
N MET A 115 5.32 5.45 1.84
CA MET A 115 3.90 5.06 1.74
C MET A 115 3.01 6.28 1.50
N VAL A 116 3.28 7.40 2.16
CA VAL A 116 2.51 8.63 1.97
C VAL A 116 2.66 9.14 0.54
N MET A 117 3.89 9.21 0.04
CA MET A 117 4.15 9.66 -1.32
C MET A 117 3.49 8.76 -2.36
N ALA A 118 3.63 7.45 -2.18
CA ALA A 118 3.05 6.48 -3.11
C ALA A 118 1.52 6.57 -3.12
N ALA A 119 0.90 6.65 -1.95
CA ALA A 119 -0.55 6.74 -1.85
C ALA A 119 -1.08 8.01 -2.51
N HIS A 120 -0.41 9.15 -2.29
CA HIS A 120 -0.81 10.39 -2.95
C HIS A 120 -0.72 10.28 -4.48
N SER A 121 0.30 9.59 -4.99
CA SER A 121 0.49 9.45 -6.43
C SER A 121 -0.57 8.56 -7.09
N MET A 122 -1.28 7.74 -6.32
CA MET A 122 -2.30 6.83 -6.85
C MET A 122 -3.68 7.50 -6.96
N VAL A 123 -3.91 8.64 -6.31
CA VAL A 123 -5.21 9.34 -6.39
C VAL A 123 -5.46 9.73 -7.83
N ASN A 124 -6.60 9.30 -8.35
CA ASN A 124 -6.95 9.51 -9.76
C ASN A 124 -8.39 10.00 -9.95
N THR A 125 -9.12 10.23 -8.86
CA THR A 125 -10.55 10.56 -8.91
C THR A 125 -10.88 11.46 -7.72
N ASP A 126 -11.73 12.46 -7.95
CA ASP A 126 -12.24 13.30 -6.87
C ASP A 126 -13.24 12.54 -6.01
N GLU A 127 -13.58 13.11 -4.85
CA GLU A 127 -14.59 12.51 -3.99
C GLU A 127 -15.93 12.41 -4.70
N PRO A 128 -16.68 11.32 -4.45
CA PRO A 128 -18.02 11.20 -5.02
C PRO A 128 -18.92 12.35 -4.58
N GLN A 129 -19.75 12.83 -5.50
CA GLN A 129 -20.74 13.85 -5.18
C GLN A 129 -21.89 13.20 -4.42
N TYR A 130 -22.37 13.87 -3.38
CA TYR A 130 -23.56 13.41 -2.68
C TYR A 130 -24.79 13.70 -3.52
N PRO A 131 -25.81 12.83 -3.46
CA PRO A 131 -27.08 13.12 -4.13
C PRO A 131 -27.61 14.48 -3.66
N GLY A 132 -27.93 15.35 -4.61
CA GLY A 132 -28.42 16.70 -4.28
C GLY A 132 -27.34 17.71 -4.00
N ALA A 133 -26.07 17.32 -3.96
CA ALA A 133 -24.99 18.28 -3.77
C ALA A 133 -24.82 19.14 -5.01
N ILE A 134 -24.53 20.42 -4.78
CA ILE A 134 -24.26 21.35 -5.88
C ILE A 134 -22.81 21.15 -6.33
N ASP A 135 -22.63 20.94 -7.63
CA ASP A 135 -21.30 20.87 -8.20
C ASP A 135 -20.80 22.29 -8.43
N VAL A 136 -20.01 22.75 -7.48
CA VAL A 136 -19.49 24.12 -7.51
C VAL A 136 -18.42 24.31 -8.58
N SER A 137 -17.94 23.25 -9.21
CA SER A 137 -16.98 23.37 -10.30
C SER A 137 -17.65 23.67 -11.64
N GLY A 138 -18.97 23.66 -11.69
CA GLY A 138 -19.72 23.94 -12.90
C GLY A 138 -19.83 22.77 -13.88
N ARG A 139 -19.58 21.57 -13.43
CA ARG A 139 -19.68 20.38 -14.25
C ARG A 139 -21.00 19.69 -14.13
#